data_00c52ec7107a1accbdc47e44046860b1
#
_entry.id   00c52ec7107a1accbdc47e44046860b1
#
_cell.length_a   1.000
_cell.length_b   1.000
_cell.length_c   1.000
_cell.angle_alpha   90.00
_cell.angle_beta   90.00
_cell.angle_gamma   90.00
#
_symmetry.space_group_name_H-M   'P 1'
#
loop_
_entity.id
_entity.type
_entity.pdbx_description
1 polymer ?
#
loop_
_entity_poly.entity_id
_entity_poly.type
_entity_poly.pdbx_seq_one_letter_code
_entity_poly.pdbx_strand_id
1 'polypeptide(L)'
;MVDMWLAYKFFSRIRKGTKLVLVGDPDQLPSVRPGNVFKEMIACRIIPVTVLDQIFRQSKDSFIAHNAKIINRGETTLYYGDDFQFINAKTQEETAMIIMELYCQEVYEHGIEHVQILSPFRHKGDASSDQMNVTLREIINPYTSDEDEVRVGGTSFRVGDRIMQNKNTAQVSNGDLGFIRGVDNSTEVGVDVDFGEERKLK
;
A
#
# COMPACT_ATOMS: atom_id res chain seq x y z
N MET A 1 5.41 6.17 -10.77
CA MET A 1 4.59 7.40 -10.80
C MET A 1 5.46 8.61 -11.17
N VAL A 2 5.75 8.76 -12.46
CA VAL A 2 6.59 9.85 -13.00
C VAL A 2 5.66 10.89 -13.60
N ASP A 3 5.65 12.10 -13.02
CA ASP A 3 4.90 13.23 -13.54
C ASP A 3 5.64 13.93 -14.69
N MET A 4 4.97 14.89 -15.36
CA MET A 4 5.52 15.63 -16.49
C MET A 4 6.82 16.37 -16.15
N TRP A 5 6.90 16.96 -14.96
CA TRP A 5 8.06 17.75 -14.57
C TRP A 5 9.29 16.87 -14.26
N LEU A 6 9.06 15.73 -13.58
CA LEU A 6 10.10 14.75 -13.32
C LEU A 6 10.60 14.12 -14.61
N ALA A 7 9.66 13.76 -15.52
CA ALA A 7 9.98 13.27 -16.84
C ALA A 7 10.84 14.27 -17.64
N TYR A 8 10.43 15.53 -17.68
CA TYR A 8 11.21 16.59 -18.34
C TYR A 8 12.63 16.72 -17.78
N LYS A 9 12.77 16.76 -16.44
CA LYS A 9 14.09 16.80 -15.80
C LYS A 9 14.95 15.58 -16.11
N PHE A 10 14.34 14.40 -16.16
CA PHE A 10 15.04 13.17 -16.47
C PHE A 10 15.50 13.16 -17.93
N PHE A 11 14.57 13.34 -18.89
CA PHE A 11 14.90 13.27 -20.31
C PHE A 11 15.86 14.37 -20.77
N SER A 12 15.78 15.58 -20.20
CA SER A 12 16.69 16.67 -20.54
C SER A 12 18.14 16.45 -20.11
N ARG A 13 18.40 15.44 -19.26
CA ARG A 13 19.74 15.08 -18.76
C ARG A 13 20.33 13.82 -19.39
N ILE A 14 19.55 13.11 -20.21
CA ILE A 14 20.03 11.92 -20.89
C ILE A 14 21.05 12.33 -21.96
N ARG A 15 22.22 11.69 -21.94
CA ARG A 15 23.27 11.94 -22.93
C ARG A 15 22.95 11.26 -24.25
N LYS A 16 23.35 11.88 -25.36
CA LYS A 16 23.22 11.27 -26.69
C LYS A 16 23.92 9.90 -26.72
N GLY A 17 23.27 8.88 -27.25
CA GLY A 17 23.78 7.51 -27.31
C GLY A 17 23.42 6.63 -26.09
N THR A 18 22.76 7.19 -25.08
CA THR A 18 22.25 6.38 -23.95
C THR A 18 21.11 5.48 -24.42
N LYS A 19 21.23 4.18 -24.14
CA LYS A 19 20.12 3.24 -24.29
C LYS A 19 19.20 3.35 -23.08
N LEU A 20 17.92 3.62 -23.32
CA LEU A 20 16.91 3.76 -22.27
C LEU A 20 15.87 2.66 -22.43
N VAL A 21 15.56 1.98 -21.32
CA VAL A 21 14.46 1.03 -21.20
C VAL A 21 13.55 1.51 -20.09
N LEU A 22 12.29 1.77 -20.42
CA LEU A 22 11.25 2.15 -19.47
C LEU A 22 10.39 0.93 -19.17
N VAL A 23 10.21 0.61 -17.91
CA VAL A 23 9.35 -0.48 -17.44
C VAL A 23 8.28 0.08 -16.52
N GLY A 24 7.04 -0.32 -16.72
CA GLY A 24 5.92 0.16 -15.91
C GLY A 24 4.61 -0.50 -16.32
N ASP A 25 3.55 -0.09 -15.63
CA ASP A 25 2.20 -0.55 -15.88
C ASP A 25 1.30 0.66 -16.19
N PRO A 26 0.79 0.79 -17.43
CA PRO A 26 -0.03 1.92 -17.84
C PRO A 26 -1.43 1.91 -17.21
N ASP A 27 -1.85 0.78 -16.65
CA ASP A 27 -3.18 0.57 -16.08
C ASP A 27 -3.21 0.83 -14.56
N GLN A 28 -2.03 0.98 -13.92
CA GLN A 28 -1.94 1.42 -12.53
C GLN A 28 -2.22 2.92 -12.39
N LEU A 29 -2.47 3.35 -11.14
CA LEU A 29 -2.75 4.74 -10.83
C LEU A 29 -1.69 5.69 -11.43
N PRO A 30 -2.10 6.79 -12.06
CA PRO A 30 -1.18 7.79 -12.61
C PRO A 30 -0.42 8.52 -11.50
N SER A 31 0.47 9.43 -11.89
CA SER A 31 1.14 10.31 -10.94
C SER A 31 0.14 11.25 -10.26
N VAL A 32 0.40 11.59 -8.99
CA VAL A 32 -0.42 12.57 -8.24
C VAL A 32 -0.33 13.98 -8.87
N ARG A 33 0.84 14.32 -9.43
CA ARG A 33 1.04 15.57 -10.18
C ARG A 33 0.63 15.39 -11.65
N PRO A 34 0.35 16.50 -12.37
CA PRO A 34 -0.09 16.44 -13.76
C PRO A 34 0.84 15.66 -14.67
N GLY A 35 0.25 14.86 -15.57
CA GLY A 35 0.90 14.12 -16.63
C GLY A 35 0.83 12.61 -16.44
N ASN A 36 0.51 11.90 -17.53
CA ASN A 36 0.53 10.44 -17.64
C ASN A 36 1.58 10.02 -18.66
N VAL A 37 2.83 10.41 -18.40
CA VAL A 37 3.93 10.35 -19.38
C VAL A 37 4.11 8.95 -19.95
N PHE A 38 4.11 7.92 -19.10
CA PHE A 38 4.34 6.54 -19.55
C PHE A 38 3.24 6.05 -20.50
N LYS A 39 1.98 6.30 -20.17
CA LYS A 39 0.82 5.94 -21.01
C LYS A 39 0.81 6.70 -22.34
N GLU A 40 1.12 7.99 -22.30
CA GLU A 40 1.24 8.83 -23.50
C GLU A 40 2.39 8.40 -24.40
N MET A 41 3.53 8.00 -23.84
CA MET A 41 4.66 7.46 -24.61
C MET A 41 4.32 6.15 -25.30
N ILE A 42 3.52 5.28 -24.67
CA ILE A 42 3.01 4.06 -25.30
C ILE A 42 2.03 4.41 -26.42
N ALA A 43 1.12 5.34 -26.17
CA ALA A 43 0.08 5.74 -27.12
C ALA A 43 0.62 6.44 -28.38
N CYS A 44 1.74 7.17 -28.28
CA CYS A 44 2.31 7.91 -29.41
C CYS A 44 2.88 7.00 -30.52
N ARG A 45 3.15 5.72 -30.23
CA ARG A 45 3.66 4.70 -31.17
C ARG A 45 4.98 5.06 -31.88
N ILE A 46 5.75 6.03 -31.36
CA ILE A 46 7.03 6.46 -31.93
C ILE A 46 8.17 5.58 -31.44
N ILE A 47 8.04 5.04 -30.22
CA ILE A 47 9.03 4.18 -29.60
C ILE A 47 8.60 2.70 -29.64
N PRO A 48 9.52 1.75 -29.76
CA PRO A 48 9.19 0.33 -29.65
C PRO A 48 8.59 0.00 -28.29
N VAL A 49 7.49 -0.75 -28.27
CA VAL A 49 6.79 -1.17 -27.04
C VAL A 49 6.64 -2.69 -27.06
N THR A 50 6.99 -3.32 -25.93
CA THR A 50 6.67 -4.73 -25.66
C THR A 50 5.66 -4.77 -24.54
N VAL A 51 4.51 -5.41 -24.78
CA VAL A 51 3.45 -5.58 -23.78
C VAL A 51 3.54 -6.99 -23.23
N LEU A 52 3.58 -7.10 -21.89
CA LEU A 52 3.50 -8.37 -21.16
C LEU A 52 2.05 -8.56 -20.73
N ASP A 53 1.33 -9.48 -21.35
CA ASP A 53 -0.11 -9.69 -21.19
C ASP A 53 -0.47 -10.94 -20.38
N GLN A 54 0.53 -11.75 -20.01
CA GLN A 54 0.31 -12.95 -19.21
C GLN A 54 0.46 -12.63 -17.71
N ILE A 55 -0.57 -13.00 -16.95
CA ILE A 55 -0.60 -12.87 -15.48
C ILE A 55 -0.18 -14.20 -14.87
N PHE A 56 0.89 -14.18 -14.07
CA PHE A 56 1.43 -15.37 -13.39
C PHE A 56 1.20 -15.34 -11.87
N ARG A 57 0.79 -14.20 -11.31
CA ARG A 57 0.62 -14.01 -9.86
C ARG A 57 -0.62 -14.71 -9.32
N GLN A 58 -1.71 -14.69 -10.06
CA GLN A 58 -2.96 -15.37 -9.73
C GLN A 58 -3.19 -16.56 -10.66
N SER A 59 -4.04 -17.52 -10.24
CA SER A 59 -4.50 -18.58 -11.11
C SER A 59 -5.24 -18.02 -12.33
N LYS A 60 -5.29 -18.79 -13.42
CA LYS A 60 -6.01 -18.37 -14.64
C LYS A 60 -7.52 -18.15 -14.38
N ASP A 61 -8.06 -18.84 -13.38
CA ASP A 61 -9.48 -18.81 -13.04
C ASP A 61 -9.79 -17.83 -11.91
N SER A 62 -8.81 -17.01 -11.47
CA SER A 62 -8.98 -16.02 -10.40
C SER A 62 -9.88 -14.87 -10.84
N PHE A 63 -10.95 -14.61 -10.08
CA PHE A 63 -11.82 -13.46 -10.28
C PHE A 63 -11.11 -12.13 -10.02
N ILE A 64 -10.08 -12.10 -9.18
CA ILE A 64 -9.25 -10.90 -8.97
C ILE A 64 -8.65 -10.43 -10.29
N ALA A 65 -7.97 -11.31 -11.03
CA ALA A 65 -7.35 -10.97 -12.30
C ALA A 65 -8.37 -10.64 -13.39
N HIS A 66 -9.49 -11.37 -13.39
CA HIS A 66 -10.57 -11.17 -14.36
C HIS A 66 -11.27 -9.82 -14.13
N ASN A 67 -11.68 -9.52 -12.91
CA ASN A 67 -12.35 -8.28 -12.55
C ASN A 67 -11.44 -7.06 -12.71
N ALA A 68 -10.14 -7.18 -12.45
CA ALA A 68 -9.19 -6.10 -12.70
C ALA A 68 -9.21 -5.66 -14.19
N LYS A 69 -9.30 -6.61 -15.13
CA LYS A 69 -9.41 -6.30 -16.57
C LYS A 69 -10.76 -5.64 -16.92
N ILE A 70 -11.85 -6.11 -16.31
CA ILE A 70 -13.20 -5.55 -16.49
C ILE A 70 -13.22 -4.11 -16.01
N ILE A 71 -12.75 -3.86 -14.77
CA ILE A 71 -12.69 -2.52 -14.17
C ILE A 71 -11.83 -1.57 -15.01
N ASN A 72 -10.68 -2.04 -15.48
CA ASN A 72 -9.79 -1.23 -16.31
C ASN A 72 -10.42 -0.81 -17.65
N ARG A 73 -11.34 -1.59 -18.19
CA ARG A 73 -12.13 -1.25 -19.39
C ARG A 73 -13.32 -0.32 -19.10
N GLY A 74 -13.57 0.01 -17.82
CA GLY A 74 -14.72 0.80 -17.41
C GLY A 74 -16.03 0.01 -17.40
N GLU A 75 -15.96 -1.31 -17.43
CA GLU A 75 -17.11 -2.19 -17.32
C GLU A 75 -17.47 -2.38 -15.82
N THR A 76 -18.75 -2.63 -15.52
CA THR A 76 -19.25 -2.68 -14.14
C THR A 76 -19.78 -4.05 -13.71
N THR A 77 -19.92 -4.99 -14.63
CA THR A 77 -20.40 -6.34 -14.33
C THR A 77 -19.23 -7.19 -13.84
N LEU A 78 -19.12 -7.37 -12.54
CA LEU A 78 -18.06 -8.12 -11.88
C LEU A 78 -18.49 -9.54 -11.53
N TYR A 79 -17.52 -10.43 -11.42
CA TYR A 79 -17.70 -11.82 -10.99
C TYR A 79 -17.28 -11.96 -9.53
N TYR A 80 -18.02 -12.74 -8.76
CA TYR A 80 -17.80 -12.94 -7.33
C TYR A 80 -17.65 -14.41 -7.01
N GLY A 81 -16.78 -14.71 -6.05
CA GLY A 81 -16.48 -16.07 -5.57
C GLY A 81 -15.55 -16.00 -4.37
N ASP A 82 -14.87 -17.12 -4.08
CA ASP A 82 -14.07 -17.26 -2.87
C ASP A 82 -12.88 -16.26 -2.80
N ASP A 83 -12.31 -15.92 -3.95
CA ASP A 83 -11.15 -15.03 -4.05
C ASP A 83 -11.51 -13.55 -4.32
N PHE A 84 -12.79 -13.26 -4.59
CA PHE A 84 -13.24 -11.89 -4.83
C PHE A 84 -14.70 -11.71 -4.40
N GLN A 85 -14.94 -10.94 -3.35
CA GLN A 85 -16.25 -10.73 -2.77
C GLN A 85 -16.62 -9.25 -2.76
N PHE A 86 -17.91 -8.96 -2.83
CA PHE A 86 -18.48 -7.64 -2.64
C PHE A 86 -19.50 -7.68 -1.49
N ILE A 87 -19.25 -6.90 -0.46
CA ILE A 87 -20.11 -6.81 0.70
C ILE A 87 -20.74 -5.41 0.71
N ASN A 88 -22.05 -5.35 0.66
CA ASN A 88 -22.77 -4.10 0.67
C ASN A 88 -23.03 -3.63 2.10
N ALA A 89 -22.64 -2.40 2.40
CA ALA A 89 -22.91 -1.72 3.66
C ALA A 89 -23.71 -0.45 3.40
N LYS A 90 -24.68 -0.13 4.27
CA LYS A 90 -25.59 1.02 4.10
C LYS A 90 -25.03 2.31 4.70
N THR A 91 -24.15 2.20 5.69
CA THR A 91 -23.56 3.33 6.41
C THR A 91 -22.04 3.16 6.55
N GLN A 92 -21.34 4.25 6.86
CA GLN A 92 -19.89 4.17 7.14
C GLN A 92 -19.59 3.41 8.43
N GLU A 93 -20.45 3.50 9.42
CA GLU A 93 -20.36 2.75 10.67
C GLU A 93 -20.47 1.23 10.41
N GLU A 94 -21.50 0.82 9.64
CA GLU A 94 -21.67 -0.58 9.22
C GLU A 94 -20.45 -1.07 8.41
N THR A 95 -19.93 -0.24 7.51
CA THR A 95 -18.70 -0.54 6.75
C THR A 95 -17.51 -0.78 7.68
N ALA A 96 -17.31 0.08 8.68
CA ALA A 96 -16.23 -0.04 9.64
C ALA A 96 -16.35 -1.33 10.48
N MET A 97 -17.56 -1.67 10.93
CA MET A 97 -17.83 -2.90 11.69
C MET A 97 -17.50 -4.15 10.86
N ILE A 98 -17.98 -4.21 9.62
CA ILE A 98 -17.70 -5.34 8.72
C ILE A 98 -16.19 -5.47 8.45
N ILE A 99 -15.51 -4.36 8.18
CA ILE A 99 -14.06 -4.37 7.95
C ILE A 99 -13.32 -4.88 9.20
N MET A 100 -13.70 -4.43 10.39
CA MET A 100 -13.05 -4.87 11.64
C MET A 100 -13.25 -6.38 11.86
N GLU A 101 -14.46 -6.88 11.68
CA GLU A 101 -14.78 -8.31 11.84
C GLU A 101 -13.95 -9.16 10.87
N LEU A 102 -14.00 -8.84 9.57
CA LEU A 102 -13.24 -9.55 8.55
C LEU A 102 -11.73 -9.46 8.80
N TYR A 103 -11.22 -8.29 9.13
CA TYR A 103 -9.80 -8.12 9.39
C TYR A 103 -9.32 -8.96 10.58
N CYS A 104 -10.06 -8.96 11.67
CA CYS A 104 -9.71 -9.77 12.84
C CYS A 104 -9.76 -11.27 12.53
N GLN A 105 -10.77 -11.72 11.77
CA GLN A 105 -10.85 -13.11 11.34
C GLN A 105 -9.66 -13.50 10.45
N GLU A 106 -9.39 -12.73 9.40
CA GLU A 106 -8.30 -13.00 8.47
C GLU A 106 -6.92 -12.96 9.15
N VAL A 107 -6.72 -11.99 10.07
CA VAL A 107 -5.48 -11.93 10.88
C VAL A 107 -5.33 -13.15 11.77
N TYR A 108 -6.42 -13.63 12.37
CA TYR A 108 -6.39 -14.83 13.20
C TYR A 108 -6.03 -16.09 12.39
N GLU A 109 -6.56 -16.21 11.17
CA GLU A 109 -6.35 -17.38 10.31
C GLU A 109 -5.00 -17.35 9.57
N HIS A 110 -4.56 -16.18 9.13
CA HIS A 110 -3.44 -16.04 8.19
C HIS A 110 -2.25 -15.24 8.73
N GLY A 111 -2.40 -14.52 9.84
CA GLY A 111 -1.38 -13.63 10.37
C GLY A 111 -1.48 -12.19 9.82
N ILE A 112 -1.09 -11.23 10.66
CA ILE A 112 -1.20 -9.79 10.35
C ILE A 112 -0.36 -9.36 9.14
N GLU A 113 0.71 -10.09 8.84
CA GLU A 113 1.59 -9.83 7.70
C GLU A 113 0.93 -10.07 6.34
N HIS A 114 -0.10 -10.90 6.30
CA HIS A 114 -0.78 -11.30 5.06
C HIS A 114 -2.07 -10.51 4.78
N VAL A 115 -2.53 -9.71 5.74
CA VAL A 115 -3.80 -8.98 5.64
C VAL A 115 -3.56 -7.48 5.55
N GLN A 116 -4.26 -6.79 4.64
CA GLN A 116 -4.15 -5.34 4.47
C GLN A 116 -5.50 -4.71 4.17
N ILE A 117 -5.84 -3.66 4.92
CA ILE A 117 -7.00 -2.80 4.62
C ILE A 117 -6.55 -1.65 3.72
N LEU A 118 -7.32 -1.36 2.69
CA LEU A 118 -7.17 -0.18 1.86
C LEU A 118 -8.43 0.69 2.00
N SER A 119 -8.26 1.95 2.40
CA SER A 119 -9.34 2.93 2.50
C SER A 119 -9.07 4.10 1.57
N PRO A 120 -10.11 4.61 0.86
CA PRO A 120 -9.96 5.80 0.02
C PRO A 120 -9.83 7.09 0.83
N PHE A 121 -10.17 7.06 2.13
CA PHE A 121 -10.12 8.23 3.01
C PHE A 121 -9.14 8.03 4.15
N ARG A 122 -8.29 9.02 4.38
CA ARG A 122 -7.35 9.00 5.48
C ARG A 122 -8.00 9.40 6.81
N HIS A 123 -8.74 10.52 6.84
CA HIS A 123 -9.24 11.15 8.07
C HIS A 123 -10.76 11.21 8.17
N LYS A 124 -11.50 10.88 7.09
CA LYS A 124 -12.95 11.13 7.01
C LYS A 124 -13.75 9.85 7.14
N GLY A 125 -14.58 9.79 8.19
CA GLY A 125 -15.53 8.69 8.45
C GLY A 125 -14.93 7.52 9.22
N ASP A 126 -15.80 6.66 9.69
CA ASP A 126 -15.46 5.55 10.60
C ASP A 126 -14.57 4.49 9.94
N ALA A 127 -14.71 4.29 8.64
CA ALA A 127 -13.85 3.39 7.84
C ALA A 127 -12.61 4.09 7.27
N SER A 128 -12.23 5.27 7.78
CA SER A 128 -10.98 5.94 7.41
C SER A 128 -9.76 5.19 7.93
N SER A 129 -8.64 5.29 7.22
CA SER A 129 -7.42 4.58 7.63
C SER A 129 -6.92 4.98 9.03
N ASP A 130 -7.05 6.25 9.42
CA ASP A 130 -6.63 6.69 10.76
C ASP A 130 -7.54 6.08 11.83
N GLN A 131 -8.87 6.08 11.64
CA GLN A 131 -9.80 5.49 12.60
C GLN A 131 -9.64 3.97 12.70
N MET A 132 -9.51 3.29 11.56
CA MET A 132 -9.27 1.85 11.53
C MET A 132 -7.97 1.47 12.24
N ASN A 133 -6.88 2.21 12.01
CA ASN A 133 -5.60 1.97 12.69
C ASN A 133 -5.73 2.08 14.21
N VAL A 134 -6.44 3.08 14.74
CA VAL A 134 -6.64 3.25 16.18
C VAL A 134 -7.45 2.09 16.74
N THR A 135 -8.60 1.79 16.12
CA THR A 135 -9.52 0.77 16.65
C THR A 135 -8.94 -0.64 16.56
N LEU A 136 -8.39 -1.01 15.41
CA LEU A 136 -7.81 -2.34 15.21
C LEU A 136 -6.55 -2.57 16.02
N ARG A 137 -5.74 -1.53 16.26
CA ARG A 137 -4.58 -1.63 17.13
C ARG A 137 -4.96 -2.08 18.54
N GLU A 138 -6.02 -1.49 19.12
CA GLU A 138 -6.48 -1.86 20.46
C GLU A 138 -7.01 -3.31 20.54
N ILE A 139 -7.46 -3.86 19.41
CA ILE A 139 -7.92 -5.26 19.34
C ILE A 139 -6.75 -6.22 19.12
N ILE A 140 -5.88 -5.91 18.17
CA ILE A 140 -4.80 -6.82 17.73
C ILE A 140 -3.56 -6.72 18.65
N ASN A 141 -3.23 -5.51 19.11
CA ASN A 141 -2.08 -5.22 19.94
C ASN A 141 -2.49 -4.27 21.08
N PRO A 142 -3.28 -4.78 22.06
CA PRO A 142 -3.80 -3.96 23.16
C PRO A 142 -2.68 -3.41 24.02
N TYR A 143 -2.94 -2.27 24.66
CA TYR A 143 -2.00 -1.68 25.61
C TYR A 143 -1.74 -2.62 26.79
N THR A 144 -0.45 -2.79 27.13
CA THR A 144 0.00 -3.65 28.23
C THR A 144 0.76 -2.85 29.30
N SER A 145 1.72 -2.03 28.90
CA SER A 145 2.53 -1.24 29.84
C SER A 145 3.14 0.00 29.16
N ASP A 146 3.52 0.99 29.99
CA ASP A 146 4.25 2.19 29.52
C ASP A 146 5.66 1.86 29.00
N GLU A 147 6.22 0.71 29.38
CA GLU A 147 7.54 0.26 28.92
C GLU A 147 7.52 -0.20 27.46
N ASP A 148 6.36 -0.64 26.97
CA ASP A 148 6.17 -1.17 25.62
C ASP A 148 5.58 -0.13 24.64
N GLU A 149 5.29 1.08 25.11
CA GLU A 149 4.71 2.16 24.29
C GLU A 149 5.54 3.45 24.36
N VAL A 150 5.69 4.10 23.23
CA VAL A 150 6.34 5.40 23.10
C VAL A 150 5.51 6.35 22.26
N ARG A 151 5.56 7.65 22.55
CA ARG A 151 4.87 8.68 21.78
C ARG A 151 5.84 9.56 21.00
N VAL A 152 5.74 9.50 19.66
CA VAL A 152 6.59 10.28 18.76
C VAL A 152 5.71 11.17 17.88
N GLY A 153 5.93 12.49 17.93
CA GLY A 153 5.20 13.44 17.08
C GLY A 153 3.67 13.40 17.23
N GLY A 154 3.18 13.02 18.41
CA GLY A 154 1.74 12.90 18.67
C GLY A 154 1.11 11.55 18.34
N THR A 155 1.86 10.63 17.75
CA THR A 155 1.44 9.24 17.46
C THR A 155 2.05 8.31 18.50
N SER A 156 1.24 7.42 19.07
CA SER A 156 1.72 6.35 19.93
C SER A 156 2.14 5.13 19.10
N PHE A 157 3.25 4.51 19.48
CA PHE A 157 3.80 3.30 18.88
C PHE A 157 4.06 2.27 19.98
N ARG A 158 3.70 1.00 19.75
CA ARG A 158 3.90 -0.12 20.67
C ARG A 158 4.79 -1.19 20.08
N VAL A 159 5.49 -1.90 20.93
CA VAL A 159 6.14 -3.16 20.55
C VAL A 159 5.08 -4.10 19.98
N GLY A 160 5.37 -4.69 18.82
CA GLY A 160 4.42 -5.53 18.07
C GLY A 160 3.56 -4.78 17.03
N ASP A 161 3.51 -3.45 17.05
CA ASP A 161 2.79 -2.71 16.00
C ASP A 161 3.41 -2.98 14.63
N ARG A 162 2.55 -3.20 13.64
CA ARG A 162 2.93 -3.21 12.23
C ARG A 162 2.89 -1.80 11.68
N ILE A 163 3.98 -1.36 11.11
CA ILE A 163 4.11 -0.01 10.58
C ILE A 163 4.51 -0.01 9.10
N MET A 164 4.30 1.11 8.44
CA MET A 164 4.77 1.36 7.08
C MET A 164 5.72 2.55 7.06
N GLN A 165 6.88 2.37 6.43
CA GLN A 165 7.82 3.45 6.17
C GLN A 165 7.20 4.46 5.18
N ASN A 166 7.18 5.74 5.53
CA ASN A 166 6.57 6.78 4.71
C ASN A 166 7.56 7.67 3.95
N LYS A 167 8.88 7.43 4.12
CA LYS A 167 9.96 8.14 3.43
C LYS A 167 11.07 7.17 3.06
N ASN A 168 11.72 7.41 1.92
CA ASN A 168 12.91 6.65 1.54
C ASN A 168 14.09 7.00 2.47
N THR A 169 14.78 5.98 2.96
CA THR A 169 16.08 6.06 3.62
C THR A 169 17.13 5.31 2.79
N ALA A 170 18.36 5.22 3.26
CA ALA A 170 19.39 4.44 2.60
C ALA A 170 19.13 2.92 2.64
N GLN A 171 18.34 2.45 3.62
CA GLN A 171 18.13 1.03 3.92
C GLN A 171 16.69 0.57 3.65
N VAL A 172 15.70 1.47 3.80
CA VAL A 172 14.27 1.16 3.73
C VAL A 172 13.56 2.13 2.81
N SER A 173 12.69 1.61 1.97
CA SER A 173 11.94 2.38 0.98
C SER A 173 10.58 2.82 1.52
N ASN A 174 10.05 3.89 0.94
CA ASN A 174 8.66 4.28 1.17
C ASN A 174 7.71 3.14 0.74
N GLY A 175 6.82 2.73 1.64
CA GLY A 175 5.89 1.62 1.45
C GLY A 175 6.37 0.28 2.05
N ASP A 176 7.63 0.17 2.47
CA ASP A 176 8.11 -1.03 3.16
C ASP A 176 7.38 -1.19 4.51
N LEU A 177 6.97 -2.41 4.80
CA LEU A 177 6.27 -2.78 6.03
C LEU A 177 7.23 -3.42 7.02
N GLY A 178 7.09 -3.11 8.30
CA GLY A 178 7.91 -3.66 9.36
C GLY A 178 7.15 -3.78 10.68
N PHE A 179 7.79 -4.39 11.67
CA PHE A 179 7.26 -4.54 13.03
C PHE A 179 8.13 -3.81 14.03
N ILE A 180 7.52 -3.13 15.00
CA ILE A 180 8.22 -2.55 16.12
C ILE A 180 8.67 -3.67 17.04
N ARG A 181 9.98 -3.75 17.31
CA ARG A 181 10.59 -4.75 18.17
C ARG A 181 11.03 -4.17 19.52
N GLY A 182 11.18 -2.86 19.60
CA GLY A 182 11.53 -2.16 20.83
C GLY A 182 11.16 -0.69 20.75
N VAL A 183 10.97 -0.09 21.91
CA VAL A 183 10.74 1.35 22.10
C VAL A 183 11.77 1.90 23.07
N ASP A 184 12.22 3.13 22.83
CA ASP A 184 13.15 3.85 23.70
C ASP A 184 12.47 5.10 24.24
N ASN A 185 12.18 5.10 25.53
CA ASN A 185 11.57 6.21 26.28
C ASN A 185 12.61 7.11 26.98
N SER A 186 13.92 6.91 26.70
CA SER A 186 15.01 7.69 27.27
C SER A 186 15.12 9.09 26.63
N THR A 187 16.29 9.69 26.70
CA THR A 187 16.56 11.05 26.17
C THR A 187 16.40 11.20 24.66
N GLU A 188 16.55 10.12 23.89
CA GLU A 188 16.29 10.07 22.45
C GLU A 188 15.11 9.12 22.18
N VAL A 189 13.91 9.67 22.27
CA VAL A 189 12.67 8.92 22.05
C VAL A 189 12.66 8.31 20.65
N GLY A 190 12.56 6.97 20.55
CA GLY A 190 12.64 6.25 19.28
C GLY A 190 11.97 4.88 19.30
N VAL A 191 11.94 4.26 18.12
CA VAL A 191 11.42 2.92 17.92
C VAL A 191 12.41 2.07 17.13
N ASP A 192 12.61 0.85 17.55
CA ASP A 192 13.37 -0.17 16.84
C ASP A 192 12.43 -0.92 15.89
N VAL A 193 12.69 -0.90 14.58
CA VAL A 193 11.82 -1.51 13.59
C VAL A 193 12.56 -2.56 12.77
N ASP A 194 11.95 -3.73 12.68
CA ASP A 194 12.38 -4.85 11.86
C ASP A 194 11.56 -4.89 10.56
N PHE A 195 12.22 -4.59 9.45
CA PHE A 195 11.65 -4.66 8.09
C PHE A 195 11.95 -5.99 7.38
N GLY A 196 12.41 -7.02 8.11
CA GLY A 196 12.85 -8.31 7.57
C GLY A 196 14.22 -8.24 6.89
N GLU A 197 14.82 -9.43 6.64
CA GLU A 197 16.10 -9.64 5.92
C GLU A 197 17.16 -8.54 6.15
N GLU A 198 17.69 -8.45 7.37
CA GLU A 198 18.78 -7.54 7.79
C GLU A 198 18.48 -6.02 7.72
N ARG A 199 17.24 -5.62 7.41
CA ARG A 199 16.84 -4.22 7.36
C ARG A 199 16.25 -3.78 8.71
N LYS A 200 17.08 -3.23 9.59
CA LYS A 200 16.66 -2.69 10.89
C LYS A 200 16.93 -1.19 10.95
N LEU A 201 15.95 -0.43 11.43
CA LEU A 201 16.08 0.98 11.77
C LEU A 201 15.88 1.16 13.28
N LYS A 202 16.74 2.00 13.87
CA LYS A 202 16.60 2.53 15.22
C LYS A 202 16.01 3.92 15.16
#